data_6d86539be6687ff297b7da733fdf5ba9
#
_entry.id   6d86539be6687ff297b7da733fdf5ba9
#
_cell.length_a   1.000
_cell.length_b   1.000
_cell.length_c   1.000
_cell.angle_alpha   90.00
_cell.angle_beta   90.00
_cell.angle_gamma   90.00
#
_symmetry.space_group_name_H-M   'P 1'
#
loop_
_entity.id
_entity.type
_entity.pdbx_description
1 polymer ?
#
loop_
_entity_poly.entity_id
_entity_poly.type
_entity_poly.pdbx_seq_one_letter_code
_entity_poly.pdbx_strand_id
1 'polypeptide(L)'
;MQGGVGRYCKKLVDSLKNEGMQVFVVCNKDGKGDFNGISPNNQDNSKVLLKIVKEVEPDVVHVQYEHGLYGIHLDPLNPRKTHTNIESFYDECTVPIVTTFHSAYTFTQWMRLVVPLKNKLFGPLGTWIKMAYDYWTHLLNYESFNSLNRKKITSNKAGVVFSKYLAKIIPGSTLIYHGAEPSTSPPLNRNEARRMFSLPERENIALAVGFMTATKGWDIIGRMKVPDGWKVVVNTSRNHYGREKLRDKFENKGVINLNRGFLSDRDLSLLFYCADALILPYKVTSGSGVMYDGLAHGL
;
A
#
# COMPACT_ATOMS: atom_id res chain seq x y z
N MET A 1 6.80 -7.32 11.06
CA MET A 1 6.43 -7.04 9.65
C MET A 1 6.54 -5.54 9.42
N GLN A 2 7.39 -5.12 8.51
CA GLN A 2 7.52 -3.70 8.15
C GLN A 2 6.76 -3.48 6.84
N GLY A 3 5.56 -2.87 6.88
CA GLY A 3 4.77 -2.58 5.69
C GLY A 3 3.28 -2.46 5.99
N GLY A 4 2.54 -1.65 5.21
CA GLY A 4 1.11 -1.44 5.41
C GLY A 4 0.29 -2.72 5.28
N VAL A 5 0.54 -3.52 4.24
CA VAL A 5 -0.15 -4.80 4.03
C VAL A 5 0.17 -5.79 5.15
N GLY A 6 1.43 -5.86 5.62
CA GLY A 6 1.82 -6.74 6.72
C GLY A 6 1.16 -6.38 8.04
N ARG A 7 1.02 -5.06 8.34
CA ARG A 7 0.31 -4.58 9.53
C ARG A 7 -1.18 -4.92 9.47
N TYR A 8 -1.82 -4.67 8.32
CA TYR A 8 -3.21 -5.05 8.09
C TYR A 8 -3.42 -6.55 8.24
N CYS A 9 -2.59 -7.37 7.60
CA CYS A 9 -2.66 -8.82 7.69
C CYS A 9 -2.55 -9.32 9.12
N LYS A 10 -1.61 -8.77 9.93
CA LYS A 10 -1.49 -9.13 11.34
C LYS A 10 -2.77 -8.85 12.11
N LYS A 11 -3.35 -7.64 12.00
CA LYS A 11 -4.60 -7.29 12.68
C LYS A 11 -5.76 -8.19 12.25
N LEU A 12 -5.87 -8.49 10.96
CA LEU A 12 -6.88 -9.41 10.43
C LEU A 12 -6.72 -10.82 11.02
N VAL A 13 -5.50 -11.35 11.06
CA VAL A 13 -5.21 -12.66 11.64
C VAL A 13 -5.57 -12.70 13.12
N ASP A 14 -5.20 -11.66 13.89
CA ASP A 14 -5.51 -11.56 15.31
C ASP A 14 -7.05 -11.54 15.51
N SER A 15 -7.79 -10.78 14.69
CA SER A 15 -9.26 -10.73 14.75
C SER A 15 -9.91 -12.08 14.39
N LEU A 16 -9.45 -12.75 13.33
CA LEU A 16 -9.98 -14.06 12.92
C LEU A 16 -9.75 -15.14 14.00
N LYS A 17 -8.57 -15.12 14.64
CA LYS A 17 -8.27 -16.01 15.75
C LYS A 17 -9.17 -15.74 16.98
N ASN A 18 -9.48 -14.48 17.26
CA ASN A 18 -10.40 -14.09 18.32
C ASN A 18 -11.84 -14.58 18.06
N GLU A 19 -12.23 -14.70 16.79
CA GLU A 19 -13.51 -15.30 16.38
C GLU A 19 -13.46 -16.85 16.34
N GLY A 20 -12.41 -17.46 16.85
CA GLY A 20 -12.27 -18.91 16.97
C GLY A 20 -11.79 -19.63 15.71
N MET A 21 -11.34 -18.90 14.69
CA MET A 21 -10.81 -19.49 13.47
C MET A 21 -9.38 -19.99 13.65
N GLN A 22 -9.06 -21.17 13.13
CA GLN A 22 -7.69 -21.63 13.00
C GLN A 22 -7.05 -20.95 11.78
N VAL A 23 -6.01 -20.17 11.99
CA VAL A 23 -5.37 -19.37 10.92
C VAL A 23 -3.91 -19.71 10.81
N PHE A 24 -3.49 -20.12 9.61
CA PHE A 24 -2.09 -20.32 9.22
C PHE A 24 -1.63 -19.18 8.31
N VAL A 25 -0.48 -18.63 8.58
CA VAL A 25 0.06 -17.47 7.87
C VAL A 25 1.22 -17.87 6.98
N VAL A 26 1.09 -17.66 5.68
CA VAL A 26 2.19 -17.78 4.73
C VAL A 26 2.78 -16.39 4.48
N CYS A 27 4.09 -16.26 4.63
CA CYS A 27 4.77 -14.98 4.49
C CYS A 27 6.05 -15.08 3.65
N ASN A 28 6.69 -13.94 3.43
CA ASN A 28 7.96 -13.90 2.76
C ASN A 28 9.07 -14.56 3.59
N LYS A 29 10.22 -14.80 2.95
CA LYS A 29 11.37 -15.50 3.52
C LYS A 29 11.81 -14.98 4.89
N ASP A 30 11.72 -13.66 5.12
CA ASP A 30 12.15 -13.01 6.36
C ASP A 30 10.98 -12.69 7.31
N GLY A 31 9.77 -13.15 6.99
CA GLY A 31 8.57 -12.90 7.78
C GLY A 31 8.42 -13.87 8.96
N LYS A 32 7.53 -13.51 9.88
CA LYS A 32 7.14 -14.33 11.04
C LYS A 32 5.75 -14.93 10.77
N GLY A 33 5.67 -15.91 9.91
CA GLY A 33 4.47 -16.71 9.65
C GLY A 33 4.71 -18.16 10.00
N ASP A 34 3.69 -18.98 9.87
CA ASP A 34 3.76 -20.42 10.08
C ASP A 34 4.54 -21.10 8.93
N PHE A 35 4.42 -20.55 7.73
CA PHE A 35 5.13 -20.95 6.54
C PHE A 35 5.83 -19.75 5.87
N ASN A 36 7.00 -20.02 5.28
CA ASN A 36 7.82 -19.03 4.59
C ASN A 36 8.12 -19.49 3.15
N GLY A 37 8.50 -18.54 2.27
CA GLY A 37 8.99 -18.88 0.93
C GLY A 37 8.40 -18.07 -0.20
N ILE A 38 7.44 -17.19 0.08
CA ILE A 38 6.92 -16.25 -0.92
C ILE A 38 7.89 -15.07 -1.06
N SER A 39 8.15 -14.66 -2.29
CA SER A 39 8.99 -13.51 -2.59
C SER A 39 8.62 -12.92 -3.94
N PRO A 40 8.73 -11.59 -4.14
CA PRO A 40 8.55 -10.97 -5.46
C PRO A 40 9.44 -11.55 -6.55
N ASN A 41 10.61 -12.05 -6.17
CA ASN A 41 11.59 -12.61 -7.10
C ASN A 41 11.47 -14.14 -7.26
N ASN A 42 10.59 -14.79 -6.50
CA ASN A 42 10.40 -16.23 -6.59
C ASN A 42 9.34 -16.56 -7.66
N GLN A 43 9.77 -17.11 -8.78
CA GLN A 43 8.90 -17.55 -9.86
C GLN A 43 8.04 -18.78 -9.48
N ASP A 44 8.43 -19.52 -8.45
CA ASP A 44 7.73 -20.71 -7.96
C ASP A 44 6.75 -20.41 -6.82
N ASN A 45 6.38 -19.13 -6.58
CA ASN A 45 5.41 -18.78 -5.53
C ASN A 45 4.13 -19.61 -5.60
N SER A 46 3.60 -19.84 -6.79
CA SER A 46 2.39 -20.66 -6.99
C SER A 46 2.57 -22.09 -6.52
N LYS A 47 3.70 -22.72 -6.86
CA LYS A 47 4.02 -24.09 -6.42
C LYS A 47 4.18 -24.20 -4.91
N VAL A 48 4.84 -23.20 -4.30
CA VAL A 48 5.00 -23.11 -2.84
C VAL A 48 3.62 -23.04 -2.17
N LEU A 49 2.74 -22.17 -2.66
CA LEU A 49 1.38 -22.03 -2.12
C LEU A 49 0.55 -23.30 -2.29
N LEU A 50 0.56 -23.92 -3.47
CA LEU A 50 -0.16 -25.17 -3.72
C LEU A 50 0.30 -26.30 -2.81
N LYS A 51 1.61 -26.40 -2.57
CA LYS A 51 2.17 -27.37 -1.62
C LYS A 51 1.65 -27.13 -0.20
N ILE A 52 1.64 -25.90 0.26
CA ILE A 52 1.16 -25.53 1.61
C ILE A 52 -0.35 -25.80 1.73
N VAL A 53 -1.15 -25.46 0.71
CA VAL A 53 -2.60 -25.75 0.69
C VAL A 53 -2.85 -27.25 0.80
N LYS A 54 -2.07 -28.06 0.11
CA LYS A 54 -2.17 -29.53 0.19
C LYS A 54 -1.78 -30.09 1.57
N GLU A 55 -0.81 -29.44 2.25
CA GLU A 55 -0.34 -29.86 3.57
C GLU A 55 -1.31 -29.46 4.68
N VAL A 56 -1.90 -28.25 4.58
CA VAL A 56 -2.78 -27.67 5.60
C VAL A 56 -4.23 -28.07 5.42
N GLU A 57 -4.66 -28.36 4.19
CA GLU A 57 -6.05 -28.67 3.80
C GLU A 57 -7.06 -27.64 4.36
N PRO A 58 -6.88 -26.32 4.09
CA PRO A 58 -7.73 -25.29 4.65
C PRO A 58 -9.12 -25.26 3.99
N ASP A 59 -10.17 -24.84 4.71
CA ASP A 59 -11.49 -24.61 4.16
C ASP A 59 -11.52 -23.42 3.17
N VAL A 60 -10.65 -22.42 3.39
CA VAL A 60 -10.55 -21.22 2.56
C VAL A 60 -9.13 -20.68 2.55
N VAL A 61 -8.69 -20.15 1.42
CA VAL A 61 -7.42 -19.41 1.30
C VAL A 61 -7.72 -17.93 1.17
N HIS A 62 -7.09 -17.10 2.02
CA HIS A 62 -7.22 -15.65 1.96
C HIS A 62 -5.92 -15.00 1.46
N VAL A 63 -5.95 -14.45 0.26
CA VAL A 63 -4.79 -13.80 -0.38
C VAL A 63 -4.83 -12.29 -0.14
N GLN A 64 -3.77 -11.75 0.47
CA GLN A 64 -3.55 -10.31 0.58
C GLN A 64 -2.82 -9.84 -0.68
N TYR A 65 -3.58 -9.34 -1.65
CA TYR A 65 -3.08 -9.07 -2.99
C TYR A 65 -2.59 -7.62 -3.16
N GLU A 66 -1.30 -7.49 -3.30
CA GLU A 66 -0.60 -6.31 -3.80
C GLU A 66 0.42 -6.80 -4.83
N HIS A 67 0.39 -6.25 -6.03
CA HIS A 67 1.19 -6.74 -7.15
C HIS A 67 2.69 -6.83 -6.83
N GLY A 68 3.21 -5.85 -6.10
CA GLY A 68 4.61 -5.81 -5.69
C GLY A 68 5.01 -6.93 -4.72
N LEU A 69 4.07 -7.57 -4.04
CA LEU A 69 4.36 -8.67 -3.12
C LEU A 69 4.69 -9.97 -3.85
N TYR A 70 4.13 -10.15 -5.04
CA TYR A 70 4.26 -11.38 -5.81
C TYR A 70 5.10 -11.21 -7.08
N GLY A 71 5.71 -10.03 -7.27
CA GLY A 71 6.48 -9.70 -8.46
C GLY A 71 5.58 -9.48 -9.69
N ILE A 72 5.65 -8.31 -10.27
CA ILE A 72 4.96 -7.99 -11.51
C ILE A 72 5.94 -8.06 -12.68
N HIS A 73 5.59 -8.82 -13.70
CA HIS A 73 6.35 -8.95 -14.93
C HIS A 73 5.63 -8.20 -16.04
N LEU A 74 6.21 -7.07 -16.44
CA LEU A 74 5.79 -6.29 -17.59
C LEU A 74 6.71 -6.62 -18.76
N ASP A 75 6.17 -7.16 -19.84
CA ASP A 75 6.92 -7.42 -21.07
C ASP A 75 6.69 -6.27 -22.05
N PRO A 76 7.66 -5.38 -22.30
CA PRO A 76 7.52 -4.28 -23.24
C PRO A 76 7.33 -4.72 -24.69
N LEU A 77 7.84 -5.91 -25.04
CA LEU A 77 7.73 -6.46 -26.38
C LEU A 77 6.45 -7.28 -26.57
N ASN A 78 5.91 -7.84 -25.48
CA ASN A 78 4.66 -8.57 -25.48
C ASN A 78 3.80 -8.19 -24.28
N PRO A 79 3.17 -7.00 -24.28
CA PRO A 79 2.41 -6.51 -23.14
C PRO A 79 1.27 -7.45 -22.68
N ARG A 80 0.80 -8.34 -23.54
CA ARG A 80 -0.23 -9.35 -23.21
C ARG A 80 0.29 -10.44 -22.28
N LYS A 81 1.60 -10.58 -22.12
CA LYS A 81 2.23 -11.51 -21.16
C LYS A 81 2.45 -10.92 -19.76
N THR A 82 1.85 -9.77 -19.48
CA THR A 82 1.86 -9.22 -18.12
C THR A 82 1.27 -10.24 -17.12
N HIS A 83 2.03 -10.58 -16.11
CA HIS A 83 1.62 -11.54 -15.07
C HIS A 83 2.31 -11.24 -13.74
N THR A 84 1.85 -11.91 -12.69
CA THR A 84 2.56 -12.00 -11.41
C THR A 84 2.92 -13.45 -11.12
N ASN A 85 3.84 -13.68 -10.18
CA ASN A 85 4.30 -15.03 -9.84
C ASN A 85 3.28 -15.87 -9.02
N ILE A 86 2.01 -15.44 -8.98
CA ILE A 86 0.93 -16.11 -8.26
C ILE A 86 -0.24 -16.52 -9.17
N GLU A 87 -0.18 -16.27 -10.47
CA GLU A 87 -1.33 -16.47 -11.35
C GLU A 87 -1.73 -17.94 -11.46
N SER A 88 -0.78 -18.87 -11.66
CA SER A 88 -1.10 -20.30 -11.75
C SER A 88 -1.63 -20.87 -10.43
N PHE A 89 -1.33 -20.27 -9.28
CA PHE A 89 -2.00 -20.63 -8.02
C PHE A 89 -3.51 -20.43 -8.10
N TYR A 90 -3.95 -19.30 -8.68
CA TYR A 90 -5.39 -19.04 -8.86
C TYR A 90 -6.05 -20.01 -9.84
N ASP A 91 -5.31 -20.51 -10.83
CA ASP A 91 -5.83 -21.42 -11.84
C ASP A 91 -5.90 -22.86 -11.32
N GLU A 92 -4.96 -23.27 -10.46
CA GLU A 92 -4.78 -24.66 -10.02
C GLU A 92 -5.36 -24.94 -8.61
N CYS A 93 -5.56 -23.92 -7.78
CA CYS A 93 -6.09 -24.11 -6.43
C CYS A 93 -7.58 -24.49 -6.46
N THR A 94 -7.89 -25.62 -5.86
CA THR A 94 -9.27 -26.17 -5.78
C THR A 94 -10.04 -25.68 -4.56
N VAL A 95 -9.32 -25.12 -3.56
CA VAL A 95 -9.92 -24.54 -2.34
C VAL A 95 -10.50 -23.16 -2.68
N PRO A 96 -11.65 -22.76 -2.09
CA PRO A 96 -12.19 -21.42 -2.25
C PRO A 96 -11.17 -20.33 -1.90
N ILE A 97 -11.07 -19.29 -2.72
CA ILE A 97 -10.11 -18.19 -2.52
C ILE A 97 -10.85 -16.89 -2.26
N VAL A 98 -10.46 -16.19 -1.20
CA VAL A 98 -10.79 -14.78 -0.95
C VAL A 98 -9.58 -13.93 -1.27
N THR A 99 -9.72 -12.91 -2.10
CA THR A 99 -8.63 -11.98 -2.44
C THR A 99 -8.95 -10.58 -1.92
N THR A 100 -8.16 -10.09 -0.98
CA THR A 100 -8.20 -8.67 -0.59
C THR A 100 -7.26 -7.86 -1.48
N PHE A 101 -7.82 -6.97 -2.29
CA PHE A 101 -7.06 -6.10 -3.19
C PHE A 101 -6.63 -4.83 -2.45
N HIS A 102 -5.33 -4.70 -2.21
CA HIS A 102 -4.74 -3.51 -1.58
C HIS A 102 -4.52 -2.36 -2.56
N SER A 103 -4.38 -2.67 -3.84
CA SER A 103 -4.26 -1.67 -4.90
C SER A 103 -4.94 -2.12 -6.19
N ALA A 104 -5.53 -1.16 -6.87
CA ALA A 104 -5.93 -1.22 -8.26
C ALA A 104 -5.94 0.20 -8.81
N TYR A 105 -5.76 0.35 -10.10
CA TYR A 105 -5.55 1.65 -10.72
C TYR A 105 -6.50 1.86 -11.88
N THR A 106 -6.98 3.09 -12.07
CA THR A 106 -7.54 3.52 -13.35
C THR A 106 -6.42 3.67 -14.38
N PHE A 107 -6.77 3.69 -15.66
CA PHE A 107 -5.78 3.92 -16.72
C PHE A 107 -4.96 5.21 -16.50
N THR A 108 -5.60 6.29 -16.12
CA THR A 108 -4.91 7.56 -15.84
C THR A 108 -3.91 7.44 -14.68
N GLN A 109 -4.27 6.72 -13.61
CA GLN A 109 -3.35 6.48 -12.50
C GLN A 109 -2.20 5.56 -12.91
N TRP A 110 -2.49 4.51 -13.67
CA TRP A 110 -1.48 3.61 -14.22
C TRP A 110 -0.47 4.37 -15.06
N MET A 111 -0.92 5.19 -15.98
CA MET A 111 -0.04 6.02 -16.81
C MET A 111 0.85 6.95 -15.96
N ARG A 112 0.32 7.55 -14.91
CA ARG A 112 1.12 8.38 -13.99
C ARG A 112 2.17 7.60 -13.20
N LEU A 113 1.96 6.31 -12.99
CA LEU A 113 2.91 5.45 -12.28
C LEU A 113 4.03 4.94 -13.17
N VAL A 114 3.71 4.57 -14.42
CA VAL A 114 4.63 3.85 -15.29
C VAL A 114 5.32 4.72 -16.32
N VAL A 115 4.76 5.88 -16.69
CA VAL A 115 5.38 6.82 -17.63
C VAL A 115 6.18 7.87 -16.86
N PRO A 116 7.51 7.76 -16.81
CA PRO A 116 8.33 8.81 -16.23
C PRO A 116 8.29 10.04 -17.13
N LEU A 117 7.80 11.16 -16.60
CA LEU A 117 7.70 12.47 -17.28
C LEU A 117 9.07 13.11 -17.66
N LYS A 118 10.17 12.36 -17.59
CA LYS A 118 11.52 12.86 -17.84
C LYS A 118 12.16 12.20 -19.07
N ASN A 119 11.73 12.60 -20.25
CA ASN A 119 12.48 12.30 -21.48
C ASN A 119 12.91 13.58 -22.19
N LYS A 120 13.89 14.28 -21.61
CA LYS A 120 14.58 15.41 -22.27
C LYS A 120 15.68 14.98 -23.25
N LEU A 121 15.85 13.68 -23.49
CA LEU A 121 16.99 13.12 -24.24
C LEU A 121 16.77 13.00 -25.76
N PHE A 122 15.56 13.26 -26.24
CA PHE A 122 15.24 13.16 -27.66
C PHE A 122 14.73 14.50 -28.18
N GLY A 123 15.11 14.88 -29.42
CA GLY A 123 14.53 16.03 -30.07
C GLY A 123 13.00 15.95 -30.20
N PRO A 124 12.30 17.05 -30.55
CA PRO A 124 10.83 17.12 -30.48
C PRO A 124 10.12 15.93 -31.11
N LEU A 125 10.51 15.56 -32.34
CA LEU A 125 9.90 14.46 -33.08
C LEU A 125 10.16 13.09 -32.42
N GLY A 126 11.40 12.83 -32.03
CA GLY A 126 11.76 11.58 -31.32
C GLY A 126 11.03 11.44 -29.99
N THR A 127 10.78 12.54 -29.28
CA THR A 127 10.01 12.57 -28.05
C THR A 127 8.55 12.17 -28.30
N TRP A 128 7.91 12.67 -29.34
CA TRP A 128 6.53 12.32 -29.70
C TRP A 128 6.38 10.85 -30.09
N ILE A 129 7.29 10.31 -30.90
CA ILE A 129 7.28 8.90 -31.32
C ILE A 129 7.42 8.01 -30.09
N LYS A 130 8.37 8.34 -29.18
CA LYS A 130 8.56 7.59 -27.94
C LYS A 130 7.33 7.68 -27.03
N MET A 131 6.73 8.83 -26.88
CA MET A 131 5.50 9.00 -26.08
C MET A 131 4.34 8.16 -26.64
N ALA A 132 4.17 8.13 -27.97
CA ALA A 132 3.15 7.31 -28.60
C ALA A 132 3.40 5.80 -28.36
N TYR A 133 4.64 5.35 -28.52
CA TYR A 133 5.04 3.97 -28.25
C TYR A 133 4.82 3.59 -26.76
N ASP A 134 5.28 4.43 -25.84
CA ASP A 134 5.09 4.23 -24.41
C ASP A 134 3.59 4.19 -24.05
N TYR A 135 2.78 5.07 -24.65
CA TYR A 135 1.33 5.09 -24.44
C TYR A 135 0.68 3.76 -24.85
N TRP A 136 0.95 3.26 -26.04
CA TRP A 136 0.40 1.99 -26.53
C TRP A 136 0.87 0.80 -25.72
N THR A 137 2.15 0.74 -25.41
CA THR A 137 2.71 -0.35 -24.59
C THR A 137 2.08 -0.37 -23.22
N HIS A 138 1.92 0.78 -22.57
CA HIS A 138 1.33 0.87 -21.26
C HIS A 138 -0.18 0.66 -21.25
N LEU A 139 -0.88 1.02 -22.33
CA LEU A 139 -2.30 0.67 -22.49
C LEU A 139 -2.50 -0.84 -22.55
N LEU A 140 -1.71 -1.55 -23.35
CA LEU A 140 -1.80 -3.01 -23.44
C LEU A 140 -1.42 -3.70 -22.14
N ASN A 141 -0.40 -3.22 -21.44
CA ASN A 141 -0.04 -3.71 -20.12
C ASN A 141 -1.16 -3.47 -19.08
N TYR A 142 -1.82 -2.31 -19.13
CA TYR A 142 -2.94 -1.99 -18.26
C TYR A 142 -4.12 -2.94 -18.48
N GLU A 143 -4.50 -3.20 -19.72
CA GLU A 143 -5.58 -4.14 -20.05
C GLU A 143 -5.26 -5.57 -19.60
N SER A 144 -4.04 -6.03 -19.85
CA SER A 144 -3.56 -7.32 -19.35
C SER A 144 -3.66 -7.40 -17.82
N PHE A 145 -3.20 -6.37 -17.14
CA PHE A 145 -3.19 -6.28 -15.70
C PHE A 145 -4.61 -6.30 -15.10
N ASN A 146 -5.54 -5.54 -15.67
CA ASN A 146 -6.95 -5.57 -15.25
C ASN A 146 -7.61 -6.92 -15.53
N SER A 147 -7.23 -7.58 -16.62
CA SER A 147 -7.67 -8.95 -16.91
C SER A 147 -7.26 -9.92 -15.80
N LEU A 148 -6.04 -9.83 -15.28
CA LEU A 148 -5.58 -10.63 -14.15
C LEU A 148 -6.39 -10.39 -12.88
N ASN A 149 -6.74 -9.14 -12.58
CA ASN A 149 -7.57 -8.82 -11.43
C ASN A 149 -8.98 -9.44 -11.56
N ARG A 150 -9.58 -9.35 -12.76
CA ARG A 150 -10.91 -9.95 -13.02
C ARG A 150 -10.92 -11.48 -12.87
N LYS A 151 -9.84 -12.16 -13.27
CA LYS A 151 -9.71 -13.62 -13.11
C LYS A 151 -9.67 -14.08 -11.64
N LYS A 152 -9.39 -13.18 -10.72
CA LYS A 152 -9.37 -13.45 -9.27
C LYS A 152 -10.73 -13.33 -8.62
N ILE A 153 -11.79 -13.08 -9.41
CA ILE A 153 -13.19 -13.03 -8.96
C ILE A 153 -14.00 -13.88 -9.91
N THR A 154 -14.36 -15.08 -9.46
CA THR A 154 -15.16 -16.07 -10.20
C THR A 154 -16.09 -16.79 -9.23
N SER A 155 -16.80 -17.84 -9.66
CA SER A 155 -17.77 -18.57 -8.84
C SER A 155 -17.21 -19.14 -7.52
N ASN A 156 -15.93 -19.53 -7.50
CA ASN A 156 -15.25 -20.04 -6.29
C ASN A 156 -14.18 -19.08 -5.75
N LYS A 157 -14.16 -17.83 -6.21
CA LYS A 157 -13.15 -16.81 -5.86
C LYS A 157 -13.85 -15.49 -5.58
N ALA A 158 -13.76 -15.02 -4.34
CA ALA A 158 -14.34 -13.75 -3.93
C ALA A 158 -13.28 -12.65 -3.85
N GLY A 159 -13.67 -11.43 -4.15
CA GLY A 159 -12.82 -10.24 -4.01
C GLY A 159 -13.29 -9.34 -2.90
N VAL A 160 -12.37 -8.79 -2.13
CA VAL A 160 -12.62 -7.76 -1.10
C VAL A 160 -11.85 -6.50 -1.45
N VAL A 161 -12.49 -5.35 -1.31
CA VAL A 161 -11.92 -4.03 -1.53
C VAL A 161 -12.28 -3.08 -0.41
N PHE A 162 -11.46 -2.05 -0.17
CA PHE A 162 -11.59 -1.15 0.96
C PHE A 162 -12.38 0.14 0.67
N SER A 163 -12.75 0.39 -0.57
CA SER A 163 -13.44 1.62 -0.93
C SER A 163 -14.39 1.43 -2.10
N LYS A 164 -15.43 2.29 -2.15
CA LYS A 164 -16.33 2.38 -3.32
C LYS A 164 -15.57 2.66 -4.61
N TYR A 165 -14.44 3.36 -4.52
CA TYR A 165 -13.58 3.63 -5.66
C TYR A 165 -12.94 2.34 -6.21
N LEU A 166 -12.37 1.50 -5.34
CA LEU A 166 -11.82 0.21 -5.73
C LEU A 166 -12.88 -0.76 -6.27
N ALA A 167 -14.09 -0.76 -5.69
CA ALA A 167 -15.20 -1.58 -6.17
C ALA A 167 -15.62 -1.23 -7.61
N LYS A 168 -15.44 0.02 -8.04
CA LYS A 168 -15.66 0.43 -9.43
C LYS A 168 -14.57 -0.09 -10.39
N ILE A 169 -13.33 -0.21 -9.91
CA ILE A 169 -12.20 -0.69 -10.72
C ILE A 169 -12.19 -2.21 -10.79
N ILE A 170 -12.63 -2.88 -9.72
CA ILE A 170 -12.70 -4.34 -9.60
C ILE A 170 -14.18 -4.75 -9.43
N PRO A 171 -14.97 -4.79 -10.52
CA PRO A 171 -16.36 -5.19 -10.48
C PRO A 171 -16.54 -6.60 -9.91
N GLY A 172 -17.60 -6.82 -9.15
CA GLY A 172 -17.89 -8.10 -8.50
C GLY A 172 -17.20 -8.28 -7.13
N SER A 173 -16.36 -7.34 -6.71
CA SER A 173 -15.78 -7.36 -5.37
C SER A 173 -16.75 -6.86 -4.31
N THR A 174 -16.61 -7.39 -3.09
CA THR A 174 -17.35 -6.96 -1.90
C THR A 174 -16.62 -5.81 -1.23
N LEU A 175 -17.35 -4.73 -0.92
CA LEU A 175 -16.82 -3.61 -0.16
C LEU A 175 -16.80 -3.95 1.33
N ILE A 176 -15.61 -4.05 1.89
CA ILE A 176 -15.38 -4.14 3.34
C ILE A 176 -14.37 -3.06 3.68
N TYR A 177 -14.78 -2.05 4.44
CA TYR A 177 -13.89 -0.96 4.81
C TYR A 177 -12.68 -1.47 5.60
N HIS A 178 -11.54 -0.83 5.38
CA HIS A 178 -10.32 -1.15 6.08
C HIS A 178 -10.49 -0.94 7.59
N GLY A 179 -10.34 -2.00 8.36
CA GLY A 179 -10.39 -1.93 9.82
C GLY A 179 -9.17 -1.17 10.36
N ALA A 180 -9.39 -0.31 11.33
CA ALA A 180 -8.36 0.40 12.06
C ALA A 180 -8.80 0.62 13.50
N GLU A 181 -7.84 0.52 14.41
CA GLU A 181 -8.02 0.77 15.83
C GLU A 181 -6.75 1.39 16.41
N PRO A 182 -6.85 2.24 17.43
CA PRO A 182 -5.70 2.71 18.16
C PRO A 182 -4.94 1.55 18.82
N SER A 183 -3.61 1.59 18.71
CA SER A 183 -2.74 0.58 19.35
C SER A 183 -2.40 0.90 20.79
N THR A 184 -2.91 2.01 21.32
CA THR A 184 -2.81 2.42 22.72
C THR A 184 -3.97 3.33 23.07
N SER A 185 -4.32 3.41 24.35
CA SER A 185 -5.29 4.38 24.85
C SER A 185 -4.82 5.80 24.61
N PRO A 186 -5.74 6.77 24.42
CA PRO A 186 -5.37 8.18 24.34
C PRO A 186 -4.63 8.62 25.62
N PRO A 187 -3.62 9.47 25.52
CA PRO A 187 -2.97 10.04 26.69
C PRO A 187 -3.94 10.94 27.45
N LEU A 188 -3.81 11.00 28.78
CA LEU A 188 -4.62 11.89 29.63
C LEU A 188 -4.48 13.37 29.21
N ASN A 189 -3.29 13.74 28.72
CA ASN A 189 -3.01 15.06 28.21
C ASN A 189 -2.28 14.97 26.89
N ARG A 190 -2.85 15.57 25.83
CA ARG A 190 -2.23 15.63 24.49
C ARG A 190 -0.81 16.20 24.51
N ASN A 191 -0.55 17.18 25.37
CA ASN A 191 0.77 17.81 25.52
C ASN A 191 1.83 16.84 26.04
N GLU A 192 1.43 15.83 26.80
CA GLU A 192 2.35 14.76 27.20
C GLU A 192 2.86 13.97 25.99
N ALA A 193 1.95 13.55 25.12
CA ALA A 193 2.34 12.88 23.87
C ALA A 193 3.19 13.83 22.98
N ARG A 194 2.86 15.11 22.89
CA ARG A 194 3.65 16.10 22.13
C ARG A 194 5.07 16.24 22.65
N ARG A 195 5.27 16.25 23.96
CA ARG A 195 6.60 16.28 24.59
C ARG A 195 7.46 15.06 24.24
N MET A 196 6.85 13.85 24.16
CA MET A 196 7.58 12.64 23.75
C MET A 196 8.17 12.73 22.34
N PHE A 197 7.54 13.53 21.48
CA PHE A 197 8.01 13.77 20.11
C PHE A 197 8.73 15.12 19.94
N SER A 198 8.96 15.87 21.03
CA SER A 198 9.53 17.23 21.00
C SER A 198 8.73 18.18 20.10
N LEU A 199 7.40 18.06 20.15
CA LEU A 199 6.46 18.87 19.36
C LEU A 199 5.94 20.07 20.16
N PRO A 200 5.58 21.18 19.50
CA PRO A 200 5.03 22.35 20.15
C PRO A 200 3.68 22.05 20.82
N GLU A 201 3.48 22.62 22.01
CA GLU A 201 2.28 22.38 22.80
C GLU A 201 1.11 23.32 22.45
N ARG A 202 1.42 24.53 21.91
CA ARG A 202 0.44 25.59 21.67
C ARG A 202 -0.05 25.70 20.24
N GLU A 203 0.75 25.31 19.27
CA GLU A 203 0.34 25.33 17.86
C GLU A 203 -0.51 24.13 17.51
N ASN A 204 -1.36 24.30 16.50
CA ASN A 204 -2.06 23.20 15.86
C ASN A 204 -1.09 22.35 15.04
N ILE A 205 -1.29 21.03 15.05
CA ILE A 205 -0.44 20.08 14.35
C ILE A 205 -1.21 19.39 13.23
N ALA A 206 -0.75 19.57 12.00
CA ALA A 206 -1.18 18.79 10.87
C ALA A 206 -0.15 17.68 10.58
N LEU A 207 -0.54 16.43 10.68
CA LEU A 207 0.34 15.28 10.60
C LEU A 207 0.37 14.68 9.18
N ALA A 208 1.56 14.39 8.68
CA ALA A 208 1.77 13.61 7.46
C ALA A 208 2.73 12.45 7.73
N VAL A 209 2.26 11.21 7.61
CA VAL A 209 3.05 10.01 7.85
C VAL A 209 2.97 9.03 6.69
N GLY A 210 4.02 8.26 6.47
CA GLY A 210 4.00 7.19 5.48
C GLY A 210 5.36 6.86 4.86
N PHE A 211 5.34 5.97 3.88
CA PHE A 211 6.54 5.61 3.13
C PHE A 211 6.98 6.74 2.20
N MET A 212 8.30 6.90 2.05
CA MET A 212 8.90 7.83 1.10
C MET A 212 8.77 7.27 -0.33
N THR A 213 7.62 7.53 -0.95
CA THR A 213 7.33 7.15 -2.35
C THR A 213 6.83 8.37 -3.13
N ALA A 214 7.09 8.42 -4.43
CA ALA A 214 6.67 9.52 -5.30
C ALA A 214 5.13 9.70 -5.34
N THR A 215 4.38 8.63 -5.09
CA THR A 215 2.91 8.63 -5.09
C THR A 215 2.31 9.37 -3.90
N LYS A 216 3.06 9.53 -2.80
CA LYS A 216 2.60 10.14 -1.56
C LYS A 216 2.58 11.68 -1.56
N GLY A 217 3.19 12.31 -2.58
CA GLY A 217 3.13 13.77 -2.74
C GLY A 217 3.96 14.57 -1.74
N TRP A 218 5.07 14.03 -1.25
CA TRP A 218 5.96 14.69 -0.31
C TRP A 218 6.49 16.05 -0.82
N ASP A 219 6.64 16.18 -2.13
CA ASP A 219 7.01 17.45 -2.77
C ASP A 219 5.93 18.54 -2.63
N ILE A 220 4.68 18.18 -2.41
CA ILE A 220 3.59 19.12 -2.12
C ILE A 220 3.80 19.71 -0.73
N ILE A 221 4.09 18.87 0.28
CA ILE A 221 4.40 19.32 1.64
C ILE A 221 5.61 20.25 1.66
N GLY A 222 6.66 19.92 0.92
CA GLY A 222 7.86 20.73 0.83
C GLY A 222 7.63 22.16 0.26
N ARG A 223 6.52 22.37 -0.46
CA ARG A 223 6.19 23.65 -1.13
C ARG A 223 4.98 24.38 -0.53
N MET A 224 4.25 23.75 0.40
CA MET A 224 3.04 24.35 0.97
C MET A 224 3.40 25.54 1.89
N LYS A 225 2.51 26.52 1.93
CA LYS A 225 2.55 27.56 2.96
C LYS A 225 1.84 27.04 4.20
N VAL A 226 2.54 27.04 5.33
CA VAL A 226 1.94 26.65 6.61
C VAL A 226 1.35 27.90 7.25
N PRO A 227 0.05 27.93 7.58
CA PRO A 227 -0.58 29.08 8.23
C PRO A 227 0.01 29.38 9.61
N ASP A 228 -0.11 30.61 10.05
CA ASP A 228 0.25 30.99 11.42
C ASP A 228 -0.57 30.19 12.44
N GLY A 229 0.04 29.83 13.54
CA GLY A 229 -0.56 28.95 14.56
C GLY A 229 -0.60 27.46 14.20
N TRP A 230 -0.06 27.07 13.04
CA TRP A 230 0.06 25.67 12.61
C TRP A 230 1.50 25.23 12.43
N LYS A 231 1.72 23.92 12.68
CA LYS A 231 2.92 23.19 12.26
C LYS A 231 2.53 21.96 11.47
N VAL A 232 3.27 21.66 10.43
CA VAL A 232 3.15 20.39 9.69
C VAL A 232 4.23 19.45 10.19
N VAL A 233 3.81 18.37 10.83
CA VAL A 233 4.72 17.35 11.34
C VAL A 233 4.79 16.22 10.32
N VAL A 234 6.01 15.91 9.88
CA VAL A 234 6.26 14.86 8.90
C VAL A 234 7.06 13.74 9.53
N ASN A 235 6.63 12.50 9.34
CA ASN A 235 7.46 11.34 9.62
C ASN A 235 7.41 10.37 8.44
N THR A 236 8.55 10.18 7.78
CA THR A 236 8.68 9.28 6.65
C THR A 236 9.45 8.04 7.03
N SER A 237 9.13 6.93 6.38
CA SER A 237 9.89 5.69 6.48
C SER A 237 10.37 5.23 5.10
N ARG A 238 11.53 4.58 5.05
CA ARG A 238 12.05 4.03 3.79
C ARG A 238 11.13 2.91 3.31
N ASN A 239 10.83 2.92 2.01
CA ASN A 239 10.16 1.80 1.38
C ASN A 239 11.20 0.71 1.10
N HIS A 240 10.96 -0.52 1.53
CA HIS A 240 11.83 -1.66 1.25
C HIS A 240 11.99 -1.98 -0.24
N TYR A 241 11.03 -1.55 -1.07
CA TYR A 241 11.05 -1.74 -2.52
C TYR A 241 11.59 -0.52 -3.29
N GLY A 242 11.88 0.59 -2.57
CA GLY A 242 12.22 1.87 -3.19
C GLY A 242 13.69 1.96 -3.56
N ARG A 243 13.98 1.93 -4.86
CA ARG A 243 15.24 2.46 -5.41
C ARG A 243 15.25 3.99 -5.44
N GLU A 244 14.22 4.64 -4.90
CA GLU A 244 14.02 6.07 -4.98
C GLU A 244 14.95 6.79 -4.00
N LYS A 245 15.91 7.51 -4.54
CA LYS A 245 16.73 8.51 -3.82
C LYS A 245 15.92 9.80 -3.64
N LEU A 246 14.70 9.72 -3.09
CA LEU A 246 13.97 10.90 -2.66
C LEU A 246 14.67 11.44 -1.42
N ARG A 247 15.26 12.62 -1.53
CA ARG A 247 15.86 13.31 -0.39
C ARG A 247 14.74 14.01 0.38
N ASP A 248 14.73 13.81 1.69
CA ASP A 248 13.83 14.46 2.65
C ASP A 248 14.19 15.94 2.84
N LYS A 249 14.02 16.72 1.78
CA LYS A 249 14.22 18.17 1.88
C LYS A 249 12.88 18.84 2.24
N PHE A 250 12.54 18.78 3.51
CA PHE A 250 11.46 19.59 4.08
C PHE A 250 12.05 20.86 4.71
N GLU A 251 12.67 21.72 3.90
CA GLU A 251 13.31 22.97 4.34
C GLU A 251 12.29 24.13 4.48
N ASN A 252 11.00 23.80 4.62
CA ASN A 252 9.96 24.81 4.69
C ASN A 252 9.75 25.30 6.13
N LYS A 253 9.64 26.63 6.30
CA LYS A 253 9.29 27.24 7.59
C LYS A 253 7.91 26.76 8.06
N GLY A 254 7.87 26.17 9.23
CA GLY A 254 6.62 25.60 9.79
C GLY A 254 6.47 24.09 9.58
N VAL A 255 7.40 23.42 8.87
CA VAL A 255 7.45 21.96 8.77
C VAL A 255 8.47 21.39 9.75
N ILE A 256 8.05 20.42 10.55
CA ILE A 256 8.89 19.67 11.50
C ILE A 256 9.06 18.26 10.95
N ASN A 257 10.28 17.90 10.57
CA ASN A 257 10.59 16.55 10.16
C ASN A 257 11.11 15.74 11.35
N LEU A 258 10.33 14.74 11.80
CA LEU A 258 10.71 13.88 12.93
C LEU A 258 11.86 12.94 12.59
N ASN A 259 11.95 12.52 11.32
CA ASN A 259 13.02 11.64 10.82
C ASN A 259 13.23 10.35 11.66
N ARG A 260 12.16 9.82 12.28
CA ARG A 260 12.21 8.61 13.12
C ARG A 260 12.10 7.31 12.35
N GLY A 261 11.88 7.39 11.04
CA GLY A 261 11.74 6.20 10.20
C GLY A 261 10.46 5.42 10.50
N PHE A 262 10.55 4.09 10.50
CA PHE A 262 9.40 3.22 10.78
C PHE A 262 9.10 3.19 12.28
N LEU A 263 7.93 3.69 12.65
CA LEU A 263 7.46 3.73 14.03
C LEU A 263 6.84 2.39 14.45
N SER A 264 6.94 2.07 15.74
CA SER A 264 6.13 1.02 16.36
C SER A 264 4.63 1.37 16.26
N ASP A 265 3.76 0.37 16.39
CA ASP A 265 2.31 0.61 16.36
C ASP A 265 1.88 1.56 17.49
N ARG A 266 2.48 1.42 18.68
CA ARG A 266 2.26 2.32 19.81
C ARG A 266 2.71 3.75 19.52
N ASP A 267 3.93 3.94 19.02
CA ASP A 267 4.47 5.28 18.75
C ASP A 267 3.71 5.97 17.62
N LEU A 268 3.29 5.22 16.61
CA LEU A 268 2.44 5.76 15.55
C LEU A 268 1.07 6.19 16.10
N SER A 269 0.46 5.39 16.98
CA SER A 269 -0.80 5.73 17.63
C SER A 269 -0.66 6.99 18.50
N LEU A 270 0.41 7.09 19.29
CA LEU A 270 0.71 8.30 20.08
C LEU A 270 0.93 9.53 19.17
N LEU A 271 1.57 9.36 18.03
CA LEU A 271 1.79 10.45 17.09
C LEU A 271 0.46 10.94 16.47
N PHE A 272 -0.50 10.04 16.19
CA PHE A 272 -1.84 10.46 15.79
C PHE A 272 -2.53 11.28 16.88
N TYR A 273 -2.43 10.90 18.15
CA TYR A 273 -2.98 11.68 19.27
C TYR A 273 -2.33 13.07 19.44
N CYS A 274 -1.11 13.29 18.94
CA CYS A 274 -0.49 14.62 18.94
C CYS A 274 -1.15 15.59 17.96
N ALA A 275 -1.83 15.08 16.93
CA ALA A 275 -2.29 15.86 15.80
C ALA A 275 -3.70 16.44 16.00
N ASP A 276 -3.99 17.53 15.29
CA ASP A 276 -5.30 18.16 15.17
C ASP A 276 -5.91 17.89 13.78
N ALA A 277 -5.07 17.56 12.80
CA ALA A 277 -5.48 17.20 11.45
C ALA A 277 -4.50 16.21 10.81
N LEU A 278 -4.99 15.45 9.84
CA LEU A 278 -4.19 14.56 9.00
C LEU A 278 -4.08 15.11 7.58
N ILE A 279 -2.86 15.14 7.03
CA ILE A 279 -2.60 15.53 5.64
C ILE A 279 -2.22 14.31 4.82
N LEU A 280 -2.96 14.08 3.74
CA LEU A 280 -2.76 12.98 2.79
C LEU A 280 -2.60 13.56 1.37
N PRO A 281 -1.43 14.11 0.99
CA PRO A 281 -1.23 14.84 -0.25
C PRO A 281 -1.00 13.92 -1.45
N TYR A 282 -1.64 12.77 -1.48
CA TYR A 282 -1.38 11.70 -2.42
C TYR A 282 -1.63 12.12 -3.87
N LYS A 283 -0.66 11.88 -4.73
CA LYS A 283 -0.77 12.03 -6.19
C LYS A 283 -1.51 10.87 -6.85
N VAL A 284 -1.26 9.67 -6.31
CA VAL A 284 -1.92 8.43 -6.74
C VAL A 284 -2.15 7.58 -5.51
N THR A 285 -3.38 7.11 -5.32
CA THR A 285 -3.72 6.14 -4.29
C THR A 285 -4.92 5.31 -4.71
N SER A 286 -4.95 4.07 -4.30
CA SER A 286 -6.09 3.17 -4.40
C SER A 286 -6.78 2.97 -3.05
N GLY A 287 -6.07 3.28 -1.96
CA GLY A 287 -6.52 3.22 -0.59
C GLY A 287 -5.42 3.72 0.34
N SER A 288 -5.76 4.01 1.59
CA SER A 288 -4.80 4.51 2.58
C SER A 288 -5.11 3.96 3.98
N GLY A 289 -4.30 3.01 4.45
CA GLY A 289 -4.37 2.57 5.84
C GLY A 289 -4.17 3.72 6.83
N VAL A 290 -3.27 4.66 6.49
CA VAL A 290 -3.02 5.88 7.31
C VAL A 290 -4.27 6.74 7.46
N MET A 291 -5.14 6.80 6.44
CA MET A 291 -6.42 7.52 6.53
C MET A 291 -7.33 6.86 7.58
N TYR A 292 -7.47 5.54 7.53
CA TYR A 292 -8.31 4.82 8.48
C TYR A 292 -7.72 4.85 9.89
N ASP A 293 -6.37 4.74 10.03
CA ASP A 293 -5.70 4.94 11.31
C ASP A 293 -5.98 6.33 11.87
N GLY A 294 -5.91 7.40 11.07
CA GLY A 294 -6.27 8.76 11.48
C GLY A 294 -7.72 8.87 11.95
N LEU A 295 -8.67 8.34 11.17
CA LEU A 295 -10.08 8.30 11.54
C LEU A 295 -10.32 7.57 12.88
N ALA A 296 -9.62 6.46 13.12
CA ALA A 296 -9.71 5.72 14.38
C ALA A 296 -9.18 6.51 15.59
N HIS A 297 -8.32 7.52 15.35
CA HIS A 297 -7.79 8.42 16.38
C HIS A 297 -8.56 9.76 16.46
N GLY A 298 -9.67 9.91 15.72
CA GLY A 298 -10.52 11.10 15.74
C GLY A 298 -10.03 12.27 14.86
N LEU A 299 -9.18 12.00 13.85
CA LEU A 299 -8.66 12.98 12.90
C LEU A 299 -9.46 13.02 11.59
#